data_3081439bf1e62096df75b2b50510f406
#
_entry.id   3081439bf1e62096df75b2b50510f406
#
_cell.length_a   1.000
_cell.length_b   1.000
_cell.length_c   1.000
_cell.angle_alpha   90.00
_cell.angle_beta   90.00
_cell.angle_gamma   90.00
#
_symmetry.space_group_name_H-M   'P 1'
#
loop_
_entity.id
_entity.type
_entity.pdbx_description
1 polymer ?
#
loop_
_entity_poly.entity_id
_entity_poly.type
_entity_poly.pdbx_seq_one_letter_code
_entity_poly.pdbx_strand_id
1 'polypeptide(L)'
;EVQVEARACMEFYKGKLEGKDTVVVRSGIGKVNAAMCAQILADRYAPSCIINTGIAGSLDARINIGDIVISTDALQHDMDARAFGYEAGQIPRVDTLSFPADETLVTLAKECCSRVNPEIGTFTGRVSGDQFISDKDKKQWISETFSGMCTEMEGAAIAQVCYFNRIPFLILRAISDKADDSAGVDYAVFEAQAIRHSVNLMTEMVRCM
;
A
#
# COMPACT_ATOMS: atom_id res chain seq x y z
N GLU A 1 8.14 -10.53 24.88
CA GLU A 1 8.66 -9.15 25.05
C GLU A 1 8.84 -8.52 23.66
N VAL A 2 8.53 -7.24 23.54
CA VAL A 2 8.75 -6.46 22.33
C VAL A 2 10.09 -5.75 22.45
N GLN A 3 10.93 -5.88 21.43
CA GLN A 3 12.19 -5.14 21.30
C GLN A 3 11.98 -3.95 20.37
N VAL A 4 12.51 -2.79 20.73
CA VAL A 4 12.39 -1.57 19.91
C VAL A 4 13.78 -1.13 19.46
N GLU A 5 13.98 -0.97 18.16
CA GLU A 5 15.20 -0.44 17.56
C GLU A 5 14.87 0.86 16.82
N ALA A 6 15.53 1.96 17.15
CA ALA A 6 15.38 3.23 16.45
C ALA A 6 16.41 3.34 15.31
N ARG A 7 15.95 3.63 14.08
CA ARG A 7 16.79 3.85 12.89
C ARG A 7 16.14 4.85 11.95
N ALA A 8 16.92 5.75 11.39
CA ALA A 8 16.48 6.73 10.41
C ALA A 8 15.18 7.46 10.83
N CYS A 9 15.10 7.84 12.11
CA CYS A 9 13.93 8.46 12.74
C CYS A 9 12.65 7.57 12.73
N MET A 10 12.79 6.25 12.58
CA MET A 10 11.72 5.27 12.67
C MET A 10 11.98 4.31 13.84
N GLU A 11 10.90 3.83 14.45
CA GLU A 11 10.97 2.82 15.52
C GLU A 11 10.47 1.48 14.99
N PHE A 12 11.33 0.47 15.05
CA PHE A 12 11.05 -0.90 14.62
C PHE A 12 10.73 -1.76 15.83
N TYR A 13 9.49 -2.19 15.94
CA TYR A 13 8.96 -3.00 17.03
C TYR A 13 9.03 -4.47 16.63
N LYS A 14 10.02 -5.20 17.13
CA LYS A 14 10.21 -6.63 16.90
C LYS A 14 9.58 -7.43 18.03
N GLY A 15 8.72 -8.38 17.70
CA GLY A 15 8.05 -9.22 18.68
C GLY A 15 7.22 -10.32 18.04
N LYS A 16 6.23 -10.82 18.76
CA LYS A 16 5.24 -11.77 18.25
C LYS A 16 3.87 -11.12 18.13
N LEU A 17 3.28 -11.24 16.96
CA LEU A 17 1.87 -10.92 16.70
C LEU A 17 1.16 -12.23 16.32
N GLU A 18 0.08 -12.58 17.00
CA GLU A 18 -0.63 -13.87 16.80
C GLU A 18 0.31 -15.10 16.77
N GLY A 19 1.36 -15.07 17.60
CA GLY A 19 2.36 -16.13 17.69
C GLY A 19 3.46 -16.11 16.63
N LYS A 20 3.38 -15.26 15.61
CA LYS A 20 4.36 -15.14 14.51
C LYS A 20 5.41 -14.09 14.81
N ASP A 21 6.65 -14.35 14.42
CA ASP A 21 7.72 -13.36 14.52
C ASP A 21 7.43 -12.21 13.55
N THR A 22 7.29 -11.00 14.09
CA THR A 22 6.81 -9.84 13.34
C THR A 22 7.63 -8.61 13.70
N VAL A 23 7.84 -7.75 12.71
CA VAL A 23 8.38 -6.41 12.90
C VAL A 23 7.31 -5.42 12.42
N VAL A 24 6.90 -4.53 13.29
CA VAL A 24 5.96 -3.45 12.96
C VAL A 24 6.71 -2.12 13.00
N VAL A 25 6.52 -1.31 11.96
CA VAL A 25 7.18 0.00 11.85
C VAL A 25 6.27 1.01 11.17
N ARG A 26 6.28 2.24 11.62
CA ARG A 26 5.67 3.37 10.94
C ARG A 26 6.69 3.98 10.00
N SER A 27 6.52 3.79 8.69
CA SER A 27 7.47 4.21 7.67
C SER A 27 7.61 5.73 7.50
N GLY A 28 6.65 6.50 7.99
CA GLY A 28 6.48 7.91 7.61
C GLY A 28 5.79 8.05 6.26
N ILE A 29 5.60 9.28 5.81
CA ILE A 29 4.86 9.62 4.58
C ILE A 29 5.84 9.81 3.42
N GLY A 30 5.43 9.34 2.23
CA GLY A 30 6.11 9.56 0.96
C GLY A 30 7.16 8.51 0.61
N LYS A 31 7.51 8.46 -0.67
CA LYS A 31 8.36 7.43 -1.29
C LYS A 31 9.72 7.26 -0.63
N VAL A 32 10.38 8.36 -0.26
CA VAL A 32 11.74 8.30 0.32
C VAL A 32 11.71 7.60 1.68
N ASN A 33 10.78 7.98 2.55
CA ASN A 33 10.60 7.35 3.85
C ASN A 33 10.23 5.88 3.70
N ALA A 34 9.29 5.58 2.82
CA ALA A 34 8.81 4.23 2.55
C ALA A 34 9.91 3.31 2.01
N ALA A 35 10.67 3.77 1.02
CA ALA A 35 11.79 3.02 0.45
C ALA A 35 12.90 2.77 1.49
N MET A 36 13.27 3.79 2.25
CA MET A 36 14.27 3.66 3.32
C MET A 36 13.81 2.65 4.39
N CYS A 37 12.54 2.71 4.79
CA CYS A 37 11.95 1.76 5.73
C CYS A 37 12.02 0.33 5.20
N ALA A 38 11.57 0.10 3.97
CA ALA A 38 11.57 -1.22 3.35
C ALA A 38 12.97 -1.79 3.19
N GLN A 39 13.96 -0.97 2.83
CA GLN A 39 15.35 -1.42 2.71
C GLN A 39 15.96 -1.77 4.08
N ILE A 40 15.66 -1.00 5.13
CA ILE A 40 16.09 -1.35 6.51
C ILE A 40 15.46 -2.68 6.94
N LEU A 41 14.17 -2.91 6.64
CA LEU A 41 13.52 -4.20 6.92
C LEU A 41 14.23 -5.34 6.20
N ALA A 42 14.54 -5.19 4.92
CA ALA A 42 15.24 -6.18 4.11
C ALA A 42 16.62 -6.53 4.70
N ASP A 43 17.43 -5.52 4.99
CA ASP A 43 18.82 -5.70 5.41
C ASP A 43 18.96 -6.21 6.85
N ARG A 44 18.07 -5.76 7.74
CA ARG A 44 18.22 -6.01 9.18
C ARG A 44 17.43 -7.21 9.69
N TYR A 45 16.28 -7.47 9.08
CA TYR A 45 15.33 -8.45 9.60
C TYR A 45 15.09 -9.62 8.64
N ALA A 46 15.53 -9.52 7.37
CA ALA A 46 15.35 -10.55 6.35
C ALA A 46 13.93 -11.17 6.35
N PRO A 47 12.87 -10.34 6.22
CA PRO A 47 11.51 -10.82 6.38
C PRO A 47 11.13 -11.78 5.24
N SER A 48 10.27 -12.76 5.52
CA SER A 48 9.68 -13.64 4.50
C SER A 48 8.71 -12.90 3.57
N CYS A 49 8.10 -11.82 4.06
CA CYS A 49 7.28 -10.91 3.26
C CYS A 49 7.20 -9.54 3.92
N ILE A 50 6.82 -8.52 3.14
CA ILE A 50 6.51 -7.17 3.63
C ILE A 50 5.07 -6.84 3.26
N ILE A 51 4.25 -6.47 4.25
CA ILE A 51 2.88 -6.01 4.03
C ILE A 51 2.81 -4.54 4.41
N ASN A 52 2.48 -3.70 3.43
CA ASN A 52 2.20 -2.30 3.67
C ASN A 52 0.70 -2.10 3.87
N THR A 53 0.30 -1.56 5.00
CA THR A 53 -1.10 -1.26 5.31
C THR A 53 -1.28 0.21 5.64
N GLY A 54 -2.42 0.76 5.26
CA GLY A 54 -2.76 2.17 5.47
C GLY A 54 -4.07 2.53 4.80
N ILE A 55 -4.25 3.82 4.60
CA ILE A 55 -5.44 4.39 3.96
C ILE A 55 -5.10 4.94 2.56
N ALA A 56 -6.11 5.13 1.73
CA ALA A 56 -5.96 5.65 0.38
C ALA A 56 -7.22 6.37 -0.11
N GLY A 57 -7.06 7.23 -1.12
CA GLY A 57 -8.14 7.81 -1.88
C GLY A 57 -8.58 6.88 -3.03
N SER A 58 -9.89 6.74 -3.24
CA SER A 58 -10.45 5.92 -4.31
C SER A 58 -10.34 6.60 -5.68
N LEU A 59 -9.84 5.88 -6.66
CA LEU A 59 -9.82 6.27 -8.08
C LEU A 59 -11.00 5.68 -8.87
N ASP A 60 -11.72 4.71 -8.31
CA ASP A 60 -12.84 4.02 -8.97
C ASP A 60 -14.15 4.38 -8.26
N ALA A 61 -15.16 4.77 -9.04
CA ALA A 61 -16.47 5.18 -8.50
C ALA A 61 -17.22 4.06 -7.75
N ARG A 62 -16.91 2.79 -8.06
CA ARG A 62 -17.52 1.61 -7.41
C ARG A 62 -17.05 1.40 -5.98
N ILE A 63 -15.87 1.93 -5.63
CA ILE A 63 -15.25 1.73 -4.33
C ILE A 63 -15.74 2.81 -3.37
N ASN A 64 -16.29 2.42 -2.25
CA ASN A 64 -16.81 3.32 -1.23
C ASN A 64 -15.79 3.59 -0.12
N ILE A 65 -16.01 4.67 0.62
CA ILE A 65 -15.27 4.96 1.84
C ILE A 65 -15.52 3.81 2.83
N GLY A 66 -14.43 3.29 3.42
CA GLY A 66 -14.46 2.11 4.27
C GLY A 66 -14.15 0.79 3.57
N ASP A 67 -14.29 0.72 2.25
CA ASP A 67 -13.90 -0.47 1.46
C ASP A 67 -12.38 -0.70 1.51
N ILE A 68 -11.95 -1.93 1.17
CA ILE A 68 -10.54 -2.31 1.14
C ILE A 68 -10.09 -2.59 -0.29
N VAL A 69 -8.96 -2.01 -0.68
CA VAL A 69 -8.24 -2.35 -1.90
C VAL A 69 -7.02 -3.20 -1.55
N ILE A 70 -6.93 -4.38 -2.17
CA ILE A 70 -5.82 -5.31 -2.10
C ILE A 70 -5.02 -5.16 -3.39
N SER A 71 -3.73 -4.83 -3.33
CA SER A 71 -2.94 -4.63 -4.54
C SER A 71 -2.82 -5.92 -5.36
N THR A 72 -2.93 -5.81 -6.67
CA THR A 72 -2.41 -6.83 -7.61
C THR A 72 -1.00 -6.47 -8.05
N ASP A 73 -0.75 -5.19 -8.14
CA ASP A 73 0.55 -4.60 -8.47
C ASP A 73 0.58 -3.15 -7.95
N ALA A 74 1.75 -2.53 -8.05
CA ALA A 74 1.91 -1.11 -7.76
C ALA A 74 2.84 -0.45 -8.77
N LEU A 75 2.54 0.81 -9.12
CA LEU A 75 3.36 1.61 -10.01
C LEU A 75 3.44 3.06 -9.52
N GLN A 76 4.45 3.78 -9.98
CA GLN A 76 4.64 5.19 -9.63
C GLN A 76 4.00 6.08 -10.70
N HIS A 77 2.75 6.53 -10.49
CA HIS A 77 2.03 7.35 -11.47
C HIS A 77 2.66 8.71 -11.76
N ASP A 78 3.52 9.16 -10.88
CA ASP A 78 4.22 10.46 -10.95
C ASP A 78 5.65 10.35 -11.52
N MET A 79 6.09 9.15 -11.91
CA MET A 79 7.31 8.97 -12.68
C MET A 79 7.05 9.35 -14.14
N ASP A 80 7.76 10.35 -14.62
CA ASP A 80 7.64 10.83 -15.99
C ASP A 80 9.00 10.94 -16.68
N ALA A 81 9.30 9.97 -17.51
CA ALA A 81 10.49 9.95 -18.37
C ALA A 81 10.12 9.87 -19.86
N ARG A 82 8.89 10.29 -20.24
CA ARG A 82 8.40 10.24 -21.61
C ARG A 82 9.26 11.01 -22.59
N ALA A 83 9.92 12.09 -22.16
CA ALA A 83 10.88 12.83 -22.98
C ALA A 83 12.07 11.96 -23.47
N PHE A 84 12.32 10.82 -22.82
CA PHE A 84 13.34 9.84 -23.21
C PHE A 84 12.76 8.58 -23.87
N GLY A 85 11.47 8.59 -24.23
CA GLY A 85 10.80 7.47 -24.91
C GLY A 85 10.23 6.39 -24.00
N TYR A 86 10.19 6.61 -22.67
CA TYR A 86 9.56 5.70 -21.73
C TYR A 86 8.04 5.92 -21.66
N GLU A 87 7.29 4.94 -21.19
CA GLU A 87 5.88 5.10 -20.89
C GLU A 87 5.68 5.95 -19.62
N ALA A 88 4.49 6.54 -19.47
CA ALA A 88 4.13 7.18 -18.21
C ALA A 88 4.19 6.17 -17.06
N GLY A 89 4.77 6.54 -15.94
CA GLY A 89 4.98 5.64 -14.80
C GLY A 89 6.18 4.69 -14.90
N GLN A 90 6.79 4.55 -16.08
CA GLN A 90 7.93 3.67 -16.26
C GLN A 90 9.21 4.29 -15.70
N ILE A 91 9.87 3.54 -14.82
CA ILE A 91 11.17 3.92 -14.28
C ILE A 91 12.27 3.57 -15.31
N PRO A 92 13.09 4.53 -15.74
CA PRO A 92 14.16 4.25 -16.70
C PRO A 92 15.08 3.11 -16.26
N ARG A 93 15.42 2.21 -17.20
CA ARG A 93 16.27 1.02 -16.99
C ARG A 93 15.68 -0.03 -16.03
N VAL A 94 14.40 0.02 -15.75
CA VAL A 94 13.67 -1.04 -15.05
C VAL A 94 12.79 -1.77 -16.07
N ASP A 95 12.87 -3.09 -16.10
CA ASP A 95 12.26 -3.94 -17.13
C ASP A 95 10.74 -4.15 -16.96
N THR A 96 10.14 -3.49 -15.95
CA THR A 96 8.71 -3.58 -15.69
C THR A 96 8.12 -2.19 -15.47
N LEU A 97 6.86 -2.01 -15.88
CA LEU A 97 6.08 -0.80 -15.61
C LEU A 97 5.53 -0.80 -14.18
N SER A 98 5.10 -1.97 -13.69
CA SER A 98 4.54 -2.13 -12.35
C SER A 98 5.18 -3.30 -11.64
N PHE A 99 5.15 -3.29 -10.32
CA PHE A 99 5.69 -4.33 -9.45
C PHE A 99 4.55 -5.23 -8.98
N PRO A 100 4.53 -6.53 -9.37
CA PRO A 100 3.46 -7.45 -9.01
C PRO A 100 3.50 -7.81 -7.53
N ALA A 101 2.34 -7.80 -6.88
CA ALA A 101 2.18 -8.32 -5.53
C ALA A 101 2.25 -9.86 -5.52
N ASP A 102 2.54 -10.45 -4.37
CA ASP A 102 2.55 -11.89 -4.22
C ASP A 102 1.14 -12.48 -4.25
N GLU A 103 0.87 -13.40 -5.18
CA GLU A 103 -0.46 -13.99 -5.40
C GLU A 103 -0.98 -14.77 -4.19
N THR A 104 -0.09 -15.40 -3.41
CA THR A 104 -0.46 -16.13 -2.20
C THR A 104 -0.95 -15.15 -1.13
N LEU A 105 -0.25 -14.03 -0.96
CA LEU A 105 -0.67 -12.98 -0.04
C LEU A 105 -1.96 -12.30 -0.49
N VAL A 106 -2.16 -12.09 -1.79
CA VAL A 106 -3.42 -11.55 -2.35
C VAL A 106 -4.59 -12.47 -2.02
N THR A 107 -4.44 -13.77 -2.25
CA THR A 107 -5.47 -14.77 -1.98
C THR A 107 -5.80 -14.82 -0.49
N LEU A 108 -4.79 -14.89 0.36
CA LEU A 108 -4.94 -14.87 1.81
C LEU A 108 -5.68 -13.61 2.30
N ALA A 109 -5.31 -12.44 1.76
CA ALA A 109 -5.96 -11.18 2.13
C ALA A 109 -7.44 -11.16 1.78
N LYS A 110 -7.83 -11.67 0.59
CA LYS A 110 -9.25 -11.78 0.19
C LYS A 110 -10.05 -12.68 1.14
N GLU A 111 -9.52 -13.85 1.45
CA GLU A 111 -10.16 -14.81 2.36
C GLU A 111 -10.29 -14.24 3.77
N CYS A 112 -9.24 -13.60 4.29
CA CYS A 112 -9.28 -12.97 5.60
C CYS A 112 -10.25 -11.80 5.63
N CYS A 113 -10.24 -10.94 4.61
CA CYS A 113 -11.14 -9.78 4.53
C CYS A 113 -12.61 -10.20 4.55
N SER A 114 -12.98 -11.24 3.79
CA SER A 114 -14.35 -11.74 3.78
C SER A 114 -14.82 -12.31 5.13
N ARG A 115 -13.89 -12.76 5.99
CA ARG A 115 -14.19 -13.27 7.33
C ARG A 115 -14.37 -12.17 8.38
N VAL A 116 -13.47 -11.16 8.37
CA VAL A 116 -13.43 -10.15 9.45
C VAL A 116 -14.12 -8.85 9.11
N ASN A 117 -14.37 -8.60 7.83
CA ASN A 117 -15.04 -7.40 7.33
C ASN A 117 -16.10 -7.77 6.27
N PRO A 118 -17.07 -8.66 6.59
CA PRO A 118 -18.02 -9.21 5.60
C PRO A 118 -18.98 -8.17 5.00
N GLU A 119 -19.13 -7.03 5.68
CA GLU A 119 -20.04 -5.94 5.26
C GLU A 119 -19.40 -4.91 4.33
N ILE A 120 -18.08 -4.96 4.14
CA ILE A 120 -17.38 -4.01 3.29
C ILE A 120 -16.94 -4.61 1.96
N GLY A 121 -16.89 -3.77 0.93
CA GLY A 121 -16.40 -4.15 -0.39
C GLY A 121 -14.90 -4.48 -0.34
N THR A 122 -14.52 -5.55 -1.05
CA THR A 122 -13.12 -5.93 -1.22
C THR A 122 -12.79 -5.92 -2.70
N PHE A 123 -11.84 -5.07 -3.08
CA PHE A 123 -11.43 -4.86 -4.46
C PHE A 123 -9.97 -5.27 -4.64
N THR A 124 -9.65 -5.74 -5.84
CA THR A 124 -8.25 -5.99 -6.23
C THR A 124 -7.89 -5.12 -7.41
N GLY A 125 -6.70 -4.52 -7.37
CA GLY A 125 -6.26 -3.64 -8.44
C GLY A 125 -4.94 -2.96 -8.13
N ARG A 126 -4.56 -2.06 -9.02
CA ARG A 126 -3.35 -1.26 -8.90
C ARG A 126 -3.47 -0.22 -7.82
N VAL A 127 -2.39 -0.06 -7.09
CA VAL A 127 -2.17 0.98 -6.11
C VAL A 127 -1.04 1.86 -6.63
N SER A 128 -1.18 3.18 -6.57
CA SER A 128 -0.21 4.10 -7.17
C SER A 128 0.15 5.24 -6.21
N GLY A 129 1.36 5.85 -6.37
CA GLY A 129 1.79 6.71 -5.46
C GLY A 129 2.72 7.85 -5.40
N ASP A 130 2.85 8.76 -4.67
CA ASP A 130 3.59 9.79 -3.96
C ASP A 130 2.96 11.19 -3.97
N GLN A 131 1.66 11.26 -4.25
CA GLN A 131 0.93 12.52 -4.19
C GLN A 131 -0.41 12.30 -3.49
N PHE A 132 -0.76 13.19 -2.58
CA PHE A 132 -2.13 13.27 -2.09
C PHE A 132 -3.00 13.86 -3.21
N ILE A 133 -3.86 13.02 -3.78
CA ILE A 133 -4.72 13.41 -4.91
C ILE A 133 -6.03 13.98 -4.38
N SER A 134 -6.26 15.26 -4.67
CA SER A 134 -7.46 16.00 -4.28
C SER A 134 -8.02 16.84 -5.44
N ASP A 135 -7.60 16.55 -6.66
CA ASP A 135 -7.99 17.24 -7.89
C ASP A 135 -8.64 16.25 -8.85
N LYS A 136 -9.84 16.58 -9.35
CA LYS A 136 -10.64 15.70 -10.21
C LYS A 136 -9.98 15.40 -11.55
N ASP A 137 -9.32 16.36 -12.16
CA ASP A 137 -8.68 16.17 -13.46
C ASP A 137 -7.47 15.23 -13.30
N LYS A 138 -6.71 15.41 -12.22
CA LYS A 138 -5.60 14.53 -11.88
C LYS A 138 -6.07 13.11 -11.57
N LYS A 139 -7.14 12.96 -10.78
CA LYS A 139 -7.79 11.68 -10.51
C LYS A 139 -8.19 10.98 -11.80
N GLN A 140 -8.90 11.68 -12.69
CA GLN A 140 -9.35 11.14 -13.97
C GLN A 140 -8.16 10.70 -14.82
N TRP A 141 -7.13 11.53 -14.94
CA TRP A 141 -5.92 11.20 -15.68
C TRP A 141 -5.22 9.92 -15.15
N ILE A 142 -5.08 9.78 -13.83
CA ILE A 142 -4.48 8.59 -13.21
C ILE A 142 -5.34 7.35 -13.52
N SER A 143 -6.65 7.45 -13.35
CA SER A 143 -7.58 6.34 -13.60
C SER A 143 -7.55 5.88 -15.06
N GLU A 144 -7.59 6.81 -16.00
CA GLU A 144 -7.58 6.51 -17.44
C GLU A 144 -6.23 5.98 -17.92
N THR A 145 -5.12 6.55 -17.42
CA THR A 145 -3.77 6.18 -17.87
C THR A 145 -3.31 4.84 -17.29
N PHE A 146 -3.62 4.57 -16.01
CA PHE A 146 -3.04 3.46 -15.29
C PHE A 146 -4.07 2.40 -14.85
N SER A 147 -5.36 2.66 -15.04
CA SER A 147 -6.45 1.80 -14.50
C SER A 147 -6.31 1.56 -13.00
N GLY A 148 -5.86 2.58 -12.26
CA GLY A 148 -5.65 2.52 -10.81
C GLY A 148 -6.97 2.41 -10.05
N MET A 149 -7.00 1.61 -8.97
CA MET A 149 -8.15 1.46 -8.10
C MET A 149 -8.13 2.45 -6.94
N CYS A 150 -6.96 2.75 -6.41
CA CYS A 150 -6.75 3.76 -5.38
C CYS A 150 -5.39 4.43 -5.50
N THR A 151 -5.19 5.51 -4.78
CA THR A 151 -3.93 6.27 -4.73
C THR A 151 -3.51 6.53 -3.28
N GLU A 152 -2.22 6.37 -3.03
CA GLU A 152 -1.59 6.56 -1.73
C GLU A 152 -0.13 6.98 -1.93
N MET A 153 0.68 7.09 -0.89
CA MET A 153 1.97 7.79 -0.98
C MET A 153 3.22 6.94 -0.68
N GLU A 154 3.09 5.63 -0.46
CA GLU A 154 4.20 4.77 -0.01
C GLU A 154 4.33 3.47 -0.81
N GLY A 155 3.21 2.88 -1.20
CA GLY A 155 3.14 1.50 -1.67
C GLY A 155 4.01 1.21 -2.88
N ALA A 156 4.03 2.08 -3.89
CA ALA A 156 4.85 1.87 -5.08
C ALA A 156 6.36 1.88 -4.76
N ALA A 157 6.81 2.68 -3.80
CA ALA A 157 8.20 2.71 -3.37
C ALA A 157 8.58 1.44 -2.60
N ILE A 158 7.71 0.97 -1.70
CA ILE A 158 7.91 -0.30 -0.98
C ILE A 158 7.93 -1.47 -1.97
N ALA A 159 6.98 -1.51 -2.91
CA ALA A 159 6.91 -2.51 -3.95
C ALA A 159 8.18 -2.60 -4.78
N GLN A 160 8.74 -1.45 -5.19
CA GLN A 160 10.00 -1.37 -5.92
C GLN A 160 11.17 -1.93 -5.11
N VAL A 161 11.29 -1.57 -3.84
CA VAL A 161 12.34 -2.10 -2.96
C VAL A 161 12.18 -3.62 -2.79
N CYS A 162 10.96 -4.10 -2.55
CA CYS A 162 10.67 -5.53 -2.44
C CYS A 162 11.02 -6.29 -3.72
N TYR A 163 10.64 -5.75 -4.89
CA TYR A 163 10.96 -6.34 -6.19
C TYR A 163 12.47 -6.52 -6.39
N PHE A 164 13.27 -5.49 -6.11
CA PHE A 164 14.73 -5.56 -6.25
C PHE A 164 15.39 -6.49 -5.22
N ASN A 165 14.83 -6.59 -4.03
CA ASN A 165 15.32 -7.50 -2.99
C ASN A 165 14.70 -8.91 -3.08
N ARG A 166 13.78 -9.17 -4.04
CA ARG A 166 13.06 -10.44 -4.20
C ARG A 166 12.31 -10.87 -2.94
N ILE A 167 11.70 -9.91 -2.26
CA ILE A 167 10.88 -10.13 -1.08
C ILE A 167 9.40 -10.11 -1.51
N PRO A 168 8.61 -11.14 -1.21
CA PRO A 168 7.16 -11.11 -1.41
C PRO A 168 6.53 -9.91 -0.72
N PHE A 169 5.61 -9.22 -1.38
CA PHE A 169 4.95 -8.07 -0.77
C PHE A 169 3.46 -8.01 -1.10
N LEU A 170 2.76 -7.26 -0.28
CA LEU A 170 1.36 -6.90 -0.48
C LEU A 170 1.12 -5.48 0.00
N ILE A 171 0.25 -4.74 -0.69
CA ILE A 171 -0.25 -3.44 -0.26
C ILE A 171 -1.73 -3.56 0.02
N LEU A 172 -2.16 -3.13 1.20
CA LEU A 172 -3.54 -3.10 1.65
C LEU A 172 -3.95 -1.68 1.98
N ARG A 173 -5.06 -1.21 1.42
CA ARG A 173 -5.55 0.15 1.66
C ARG A 173 -7.03 0.13 2.00
N ALA A 174 -7.38 0.70 3.15
CA ALA A 174 -8.76 1.04 3.45
C ALA A 174 -9.04 2.44 2.90
N ILE A 175 -10.16 2.59 2.22
CA ILE A 175 -10.49 3.85 1.54
C ILE A 175 -11.01 4.88 2.54
N SER A 176 -10.32 6.01 2.62
CA SER A 176 -10.66 7.14 3.49
C SER A 176 -11.37 8.26 2.77
N ASP A 177 -11.19 8.38 1.45
CA ASP A 177 -11.70 9.48 0.64
C ASP A 177 -11.87 9.08 -0.83
N LYS A 178 -12.42 9.98 -1.63
CA LYS A 178 -12.68 9.74 -3.05
C LYS A 178 -11.59 10.30 -3.98
N ALA A 179 -10.46 10.74 -3.45
CA ALA A 179 -9.37 11.36 -4.23
C ALA A 179 -9.84 12.49 -5.14
N ASP A 180 -10.76 13.31 -4.69
CA ASP A 180 -11.33 14.46 -5.41
C ASP A 180 -11.42 15.69 -4.51
N ASP A 181 -12.18 16.71 -4.92
CA ASP A 181 -12.29 17.97 -4.20
C ASP A 181 -12.80 17.83 -2.75
N SER A 182 -13.43 16.70 -2.40
CA SER A 182 -13.88 16.39 -1.03
C SER A 182 -12.79 15.69 -0.18
N ALA A 183 -11.71 15.20 -0.77
CA ALA A 183 -10.75 14.30 -0.14
C ALA A 183 -10.21 14.79 1.21
N GLY A 184 -9.92 16.06 1.34
CA GLY A 184 -9.40 16.61 2.61
C GLY A 184 -10.39 16.56 3.76
N VAL A 185 -11.70 16.68 3.50
CA VAL A 185 -12.76 16.58 4.51
C VAL A 185 -13.06 15.12 4.82
N ASP A 186 -13.20 14.29 3.79
CA ASP A 186 -13.48 12.86 3.92
C ASP A 186 -12.39 12.16 4.73
N TYR A 187 -11.12 12.43 4.41
CA TYR A 187 -9.97 11.92 5.13
C TYR A 187 -10.07 12.16 6.65
N ALA A 188 -10.31 13.39 7.06
CA ALA A 188 -10.38 13.76 8.49
C ALA A 188 -11.54 13.07 9.22
N VAL A 189 -12.65 12.78 8.53
CA VAL A 189 -13.84 12.17 9.12
C VAL A 189 -13.73 10.65 9.18
N PHE A 190 -13.17 10.00 8.16
CA PHE A 190 -13.25 8.55 7.99
C PHE A 190 -11.95 7.80 8.30
N GLU A 191 -10.84 8.49 8.54
CA GLU A 191 -9.53 7.88 8.85
C GLU A 191 -9.62 6.81 9.95
N ALA A 192 -10.27 7.12 11.07
CA ALA A 192 -10.36 6.21 12.21
C ALA A 192 -11.14 4.93 11.91
N GLN A 193 -12.13 4.98 11.02
CA GLN A 193 -12.89 3.80 10.58
C GLN A 193 -12.06 2.95 9.62
N ALA A 194 -11.41 3.57 8.65
CA ALA A 194 -10.54 2.91 7.70
C ALA A 194 -9.38 2.17 8.40
N ILE A 195 -8.77 2.80 9.42
CA ILE A 195 -7.73 2.17 10.24
C ILE A 195 -8.24 0.90 10.94
N ARG A 196 -9.46 0.91 11.50
CA ARG A 196 -10.02 -0.29 12.17
C ARG A 196 -10.16 -1.47 11.21
N HIS A 197 -10.68 -1.24 9.99
CA HIS A 197 -10.82 -2.29 8.99
C HIS A 197 -9.45 -2.87 8.58
N SER A 198 -8.44 -2.02 8.41
CA SER A 198 -7.06 -2.44 8.12
C SER A 198 -6.46 -3.27 9.27
N VAL A 199 -6.62 -2.83 10.52
CA VAL A 199 -6.08 -3.54 11.69
C VAL A 199 -6.72 -4.92 11.85
N ASN A 200 -8.04 -5.03 11.69
CA ASN A 200 -8.76 -6.31 11.75
C ASN A 200 -8.23 -7.28 10.68
N LEU A 201 -8.11 -6.80 9.44
CA LEU A 201 -7.58 -7.60 8.33
C LEU A 201 -6.16 -8.06 8.60
N MET A 202 -5.26 -7.15 8.99
CA MET A 202 -3.86 -7.47 9.26
C MET A 202 -3.69 -8.51 10.38
N THR A 203 -4.44 -8.36 11.48
CA THR A 203 -4.40 -9.32 12.58
C THR A 203 -4.81 -10.71 12.14
N GLU A 204 -5.90 -10.81 11.36
CA GLU A 204 -6.37 -12.09 10.84
C GLU A 204 -5.39 -12.70 9.83
N MET A 205 -4.82 -11.90 8.94
CA MET A 205 -3.80 -12.40 8.01
C MET A 205 -2.60 -12.98 8.74
N VAL A 206 -2.05 -12.27 9.73
CA VAL A 206 -0.91 -12.77 10.52
C VAL A 206 -1.25 -14.06 11.25
N ARG A 207 -2.49 -14.20 11.74
CA ARG A 207 -2.96 -15.45 12.37
C ARG A 207 -2.97 -16.63 11.40
N CYS A 208 -3.31 -16.37 10.13
CA CYS A 208 -3.43 -17.39 9.09
C CYS A 208 -2.11 -17.71 8.34
N MET A 209 -1.07 -16.90 8.49
CA MET A 209 0.30 -17.18 8.01
C MET A 209 0.94 -18.28 8.87
#